data_9b1847d1385c2c102e4ebb5dd61f58f4
#
_entry.id   9b1847d1385c2c102e4ebb5dd61f58f4
#
_cell.length_a   1.000
_cell.length_b   1.000
_cell.length_c   1.000
_cell.angle_alpha   90.00
_cell.angle_beta   90.00
_cell.angle_gamma   90.00
#
_symmetry.space_group_name_H-M   'P 1'
#
loop_
_entity.id
_entity.type
_entity.pdbx_description
1 polymer ?
#
loop_
_entity_poly.entity_id
_entity_poly.type
_entity_poly.pdbx_seq_one_letter_code
_entity_poly.pdbx_strand_id
1 'polypeptide(L)'
;MKPICPHLFVYGTLLDNGNTYGAYLQQHCTLLRPGKLRGRLYDMGEYPGAILDASSERYVHGSIYLMDEPEKILKIIDDYEGFGDNQEQPNLFVRVQMAIETIGGSVKCWIYLYNLPVNGLLLIESGKYKL
;
A
#
# COMPACT_ATOMS: atom_id res chain seq x y z
N MET A 1 13.79 6.06 22.26
CA MET A 1 12.59 5.81 21.44
C MET A 1 12.98 5.57 20.00
N LYS A 2 12.53 4.47 19.41
CA LYS A 2 12.84 4.19 18.00
C LYS A 2 11.95 5.07 17.12
N PRO A 3 12.52 5.73 16.10
CA PRO A 3 11.70 6.47 15.16
C PRO A 3 10.81 5.52 14.35
N ILE A 4 9.64 6.01 13.97
CA ILE A 4 8.73 5.27 13.10
C ILE A 4 9.32 5.23 11.70
N CYS A 5 9.24 4.07 11.03
CA CYS A 5 9.67 3.93 9.65
C CYS A 5 8.99 5.01 8.79
N PRO A 6 9.76 5.84 8.06
CA PRO A 6 9.16 6.95 7.32
C PRO A 6 8.74 6.59 5.88
N HIS A 7 8.92 5.35 5.47
CA HIS A 7 8.65 4.95 4.09
C HIS A 7 7.29 4.27 3.96
N LEU A 8 6.54 4.65 2.94
CA LEU A 8 5.22 4.08 2.62
C LEU A 8 5.20 3.61 1.16
N PHE A 9 4.84 2.36 0.94
CA PHE A 9 4.66 1.81 -0.40
C PHE A 9 3.20 1.90 -0.79
N VAL A 10 2.91 2.55 -1.91
CA VAL A 10 1.56 2.79 -2.41
C VAL A 10 1.39 2.16 -3.78
N TYR A 11 0.36 1.34 -3.96
CA TYR A 11 0.13 0.61 -5.20
C TYR A 11 -1.28 0.83 -5.79
N GLY A 12 -2.11 1.67 -5.17
CA GLY A 12 -3.52 1.81 -5.55
C GLY A 12 -4.00 3.26 -5.65
N THR A 13 -5.21 3.49 -5.18
CA THR A 13 -5.90 4.78 -5.34
C THR A 13 -5.20 5.97 -4.68
N LEU A 14 -4.33 5.72 -3.70
CA LEU A 14 -3.52 6.79 -3.09
C LEU A 14 -2.49 7.38 -4.05
N LEU A 15 -2.23 6.73 -5.19
CA LEU A 15 -1.38 7.29 -6.26
C LEU A 15 -2.12 8.36 -7.07
N ASP A 16 -3.45 8.42 -6.97
CA ASP A 16 -4.27 9.36 -7.72
C ASP A 16 -4.47 10.65 -6.90
N ASN A 17 -3.91 11.76 -7.38
CA ASN A 17 -4.04 13.05 -6.71
C ASN A 17 -5.44 13.68 -6.85
N GLY A 18 -6.32 13.10 -7.67
CA GLY A 18 -7.73 13.45 -7.70
C GLY A 18 -8.52 12.90 -6.51
N ASN A 19 -7.96 11.94 -5.79
CA ASN A 19 -8.48 11.40 -4.55
C ASN A 19 -8.04 12.32 -3.40
N THR A 20 -8.94 12.64 -2.47
CA THR A 20 -8.62 13.54 -1.34
C THR A 20 -7.43 13.05 -0.52
N TYR A 21 -7.39 11.74 -0.22
CA TYR A 21 -6.28 11.15 0.54
C TYR A 21 -4.99 11.07 -0.28
N GLY A 22 -5.12 10.81 -1.58
CA GLY A 22 -3.99 10.85 -2.50
C GLY A 22 -3.38 12.24 -2.59
N ALA A 23 -4.21 13.28 -2.69
CA ALA A 23 -3.77 14.67 -2.69
C ALA A 23 -3.07 15.04 -1.37
N TYR A 24 -3.61 14.59 -0.24
CA TYR A 24 -3.00 14.78 1.08
C TYR A 24 -1.60 14.15 1.10
N LEU A 25 -1.49 12.91 0.60
CA LEU A 25 -0.22 12.20 0.55
C LEU A 25 0.81 12.93 -0.31
N GLN A 26 0.40 13.45 -1.46
CA GLN A 26 1.29 14.22 -2.35
C GLN A 26 1.83 15.49 -1.68
N GLN A 27 1.04 16.12 -0.82
CA GLN A 27 1.44 17.34 -0.10
C GLN A 27 2.42 17.06 1.04
N HIS A 28 2.31 15.89 1.69
CA HIS A 28 3.05 15.56 2.91
C HIS A 28 4.11 14.47 2.71
N CYS A 29 4.25 13.97 1.50
CA CYS A 29 5.19 12.92 1.19
C CYS A 29 5.98 13.24 -0.06
N THR A 30 7.22 12.76 -0.07
CA THR A 30 8.10 12.90 -1.24
C THR A 30 8.18 11.58 -1.97
N LEU A 31 7.86 11.57 -3.26
CA LEU A 31 8.04 10.38 -4.10
C LEU A 31 9.53 10.11 -4.26
N LEU A 32 9.98 8.93 -3.86
CA LEU A 32 11.38 8.53 -3.93
C LEU A 32 11.69 7.72 -5.18
N ARG A 33 10.99 6.60 -5.37
CA ARG A 33 11.27 5.67 -6.48
C ARG A 33 10.16 4.64 -6.62
N PRO A 34 10.08 3.97 -7.78
CA PRO A 34 9.21 2.82 -7.94
C PRO A 34 9.73 1.63 -7.15
N GLY A 35 8.83 0.72 -6.82
CA GLY A 35 9.16 -0.52 -6.13
C GLY A 35 8.19 -1.62 -6.51
N LYS A 36 8.48 -2.83 -6.05
CA LYS A 36 7.62 -4.00 -6.28
C LYS A 36 7.72 -4.99 -5.14
N LEU A 37 6.68 -5.80 -5.00
CA LEU A 37 6.55 -6.80 -3.97
C LEU A 37 6.05 -8.10 -4.60
N ARG A 38 6.64 -9.24 -4.25
CA ARG A 38 6.12 -10.53 -4.71
C ARG A 38 4.74 -10.77 -4.12
N GLY A 39 3.76 -10.96 -4.99
CA GLY A 39 2.40 -11.15 -4.56
C GLY A 39 1.41 -11.02 -5.68
N ARG A 40 0.15 -10.94 -5.31
CA ARG A 40 -0.96 -10.86 -6.26
C ARG A 40 -1.79 -9.62 -5.98
N LEU A 41 -2.24 -8.98 -7.05
CA LEU A 41 -3.08 -7.79 -6.99
C LEU A 41 -4.46 -8.13 -7.52
N TYR A 42 -5.49 -7.80 -6.74
CA TYR A 42 -6.88 -8.07 -7.10
C TYR A 42 -7.66 -6.78 -7.28
N ASP A 43 -8.61 -6.80 -8.22
CA ASP A 43 -9.50 -5.69 -8.49
C ASP A 43 -10.76 -5.83 -7.65
N MET A 44 -11.00 -4.84 -6.78
CA MET A 44 -12.21 -4.77 -5.94
C MET A 44 -13.32 -3.93 -6.60
N GLY A 45 -13.07 -3.39 -7.80
CA GLY A 45 -13.96 -2.47 -8.48
C GLY A 45 -13.46 -1.03 -8.39
N GLU A 46 -13.53 -0.42 -7.23
CA GLU A 46 -13.12 0.98 -7.02
C GLU A 46 -11.67 1.13 -6.56
N TYR A 47 -11.08 0.06 -6.07
CA TYR A 47 -9.70 0.05 -5.56
C TYR A 47 -9.10 -1.35 -5.69
N PRO A 48 -7.77 -1.48 -5.63
CA PRO A 48 -7.11 -2.78 -5.65
C PRO A 48 -6.79 -3.26 -4.23
N GLY A 49 -6.59 -4.58 -4.12
CA GLY A 49 -6.08 -5.18 -2.89
C GLY A 49 -4.91 -6.10 -3.19
N ALA A 50 -3.81 -5.92 -2.47
CA ALA A 50 -2.60 -6.72 -2.63
C ALA A 50 -2.54 -7.83 -1.59
N ILE A 51 -2.14 -9.03 -2.03
CA ILE A 51 -1.87 -10.18 -1.18
C ILE A 51 -0.39 -10.53 -1.29
N LEU A 52 0.27 -10.65 -0.15
CA LEU A 52 1.66 -11.11 -0.10
C LEU A 52 1.73 -12.60 -0.46
N ASP A 53 2.60 -12.95 -1.39
CA ASP A 53 2.84 -14.34 -1.75
C ASP A 53 4.29 -14.49 -2.23
N ALA A 54 5.17 -14.90 -1.31
CA ALA A 54 6.60 -15.02 -1.58
C ALA A 54 6.92 -16.11 -2.63
N SER A 55 6.01 -17.04 -2.86
CA SER A 55 6.16 -18.10 -3.87
C SER A 55 5.64 -17.70 -5.25
N SER A 56 4.97 -16.55 -5.35
CA SER A 56 4.41 -16.07 -6.60
C SER A 56 5.51 -15.61 -7.55
N GLU A 57 5.31 -15.84 -8.84
CA GLU A 57 6.15 -15.25 -9.88
C GLU A 57 5.66 -13.85 -10.27
N ARG A 58 4.51 -13.44 -9.73
CA ARG A 58 3.91 -12.14 -9.99
C ARG A 58 4.39 -11.11 -8.99
N TYR A 59 4.36 -9.85 -9.40
CA TYR A 59 4.71 -8.72 -8.56
C TYR A 59 3.57 -7.72 -8.50
N VAL A 60 3.45 -7.07 -7.34
CA VAL A 60 2.61 -5.88 -7.16
C VAL A 60 3.53 -4.67 -7.32
N HIS A 61 3.23 -3.79 -8.27
CA HIS A 61 4.04 -2.60 -8.57
C HIS A 61 3.44 -1.36 -7.94
N GLY A 62 4.30 -0.47 -7.47
CA GLY A 62 3.87 0.77 -6.86
C GLY A 62 5.03 1.74 -6.68
N SER A 63 4.84 2.69 -5.79
CA SER A 63 5.80 3.76 -5.54
C SER A 63 6.10 3.88 -4.06
N ILE A 64 7.34 4.19 -3.74
CA ILE A 64 7.80 4.42 -2.36
C ILE A 64 7.81 5.92 -2.10
N TYR A 65 7.16 6.32 -1.01
CA TYR A 65 7.09 7.72 -0.55
C TYR A 65 7.81 7.88 0.78
N LEU A 66 8.45 9.02 0.96
CA LEU A 66 9.00 9.45 2.25
C LEU A 66 7.98 10.37 2.91
N MET A 67 7.50 9.98 4.09
CA MET A 67 6.53 10.76 4.85
C MET A 67 7.23 11.82 5.70
N ASP A 68 6.69 13.06 5.72
CA ASP A 68 7.23 14.14 6.55
C ASP A 68 6.88 13.96 8.03
N GLU A 69 5.67 13.49 8.33
CA GLU A 69 5.21 13.20 9.68
C GLU A 69 4.59 11.80 9.72
N PRO A 70 5.42 10.73 9.80
CA PRO A 70 4.94 9.36 9.65
C PRO A 70 3.78 8.97 10.58
N GLU A 71 3.88 9.32 11.85
CA GLU A 71 2.87 8.94 12.85
C GLU A 71 1.50 9.55 12.52
N LYS A 72 1.48 10.83 12.17
CA LYS A 72 0.26 11.54 11.81
C LYS A 72 -0.33 11.04 10.50
N ILE A 73 0.52 10.87 9.50
CA ILE A 73 0.11 10.42 8.15
C ILE A 73 -0.46 9.02 8.21
N LEU A 74 0.22 8.09 8.89
CA LEU A 74 -0.24 6.71 9.03
C LEU A 74 -1.59 6.62 9.72
N LYS A 75 -1.83 7.44 10.74
CA LYS A 75 -3.12 7.46 11.42
C LYS A 75 -4.27 7.86 10.49
N ILE A 76 -4.04 8.86 9.65
CA ILE A 76 -5.04 9.33 8.67
C ILE A 76 -5.28 8.27 7.59
N ILE A 77 -4.22 7.67 7.06
CA ILE A 77 -4.33 6.65 6.01
C ILE A 77 -4.91 5.34 6.58
N ASP A 78 -4.60 4.99 7.83
CA ASP A 78 -5.23 3.84 8.49
C ASP A 78 -6.76 3.95 8.43
N ASP A 79 -7.31 5.12 8.72
CA ASP A 79 -8.76 5.35 8.67
C ASP A 79 -9.30 5.18 7.25
N TYR A 80 -8.57 5.69 6.25
CA TYR A 80 -8.96 5.53 4.84
C TYR A 80 -8.97 4.06 4.41
N GLU A 81 -7.99 3.28 4.88
CA GLU A 81 -7.83 1.87 4.49
C GLU A 81 -8.68 0.92 5.34
N GLY A 82 -9.36 1.41 6.35
CA GLY A 82 -10.19 0.58 7.22
C GLY A 82 -9.39 -0.31 8.16
N PHE A 83 -8.25 0.20 8.64
CA PHE A 83 -7.36 -0.50 9.57
C PHE A 83 -7.40 0.14 10.96
N GLY A 84 -7.60 -0.68 12.00
CA GLY A 84 -7.56 -0.24 13.38
C GLY A 84 -8.65 -0.89 14.22
N ASP A 85 -8.53 -0.75 15.54
CA ASP A 85 -9.47 -1.35 16.50
C ASP A 85 -10.86 -0.69 16.42
N ASN A 86 -10.93 0.55 15.96
CA ASN A 86 -12.16 1.30 15.80
C ASN A 86 -12.85 1.09 14.45
N GLN A 87 -12.29 0.25 13.59
CA GLN A 87 -12.86 -0.08 12.30
C GLN A 87 -13.60 -1.41 12.36
N GLU A 88 -14.38 -1.72 11.32
CA GLU A 88 -15.09 -2.99 11.19
C GLU A 88 -14.11 -4.18 11.29
N GLN A 89 -14.51 -5.22 12.02
CA GLN A 89 -13.66 -6.40 12.23
C GLN A 89 -14.22 -7.61 11.46
N PRO A 90 -13.37 -8.40 10.79
CA PRO A 90 -11.94 -8.13 10.59
C PRO A 90 -11.70 -6.89 9.72
N ASN A 91 -10.57 -6.22 9.92
CA ASN A 91 -10.25 -5.03 9.13
C ASN A 91 -10.17 -5.36 7.64
N LEU A 92 -10.56 -4.41 6.80
CA LEU A 92 -10.52 -4.55 5.34
C LEU A 92 -9.07 -4.67 4.84
N PHE A 93 -8.18 -3.86 5.39
CA PHE A 93 -6.74 -3.91 5.14
C PHE A 93 -5.99 -3.99 6.45
N VAL A 94 -4.78 -4.54 6.41
CA VAL A 94 -3.86 -4.52 7.53
C VAL A 94 -2.58 -3.81 7.11
N ARG A 95 -2.03 -3.00 8.00
CA ARG A 95 -0.79 -2.26 7.76
C ARG A 95 0.38 -3.03 8.37
N VAL A 96 1.34 -3.41 7.54
CA VAL A 96 2.53 -4.15 7.96
C VAL A 96 3.78 -3.52 7.34
N GLN A 97 4.95 -3.86 7.89
CA GLN A 97 6.23 -3.47 7.31
C GLN A 97 6.79 -4.62 6.49
N MET A 98 7.22 -4.30 5.26
CA MET A 98 7.80 -5.29 4.34
C MET A 98 9.00 -4.69 3.63
N ALA A 99 9.93 -5.55 3.22
CA ALA A 99 11.02 -5.15 2.34
C ALA A 99 10.48 -5.04 0.92
N ILE A 100 10.56 -3.86 0.34
CA ILE A 100 10.11 -3.58 -1.03
C ILE A 100 11.32 -3.57 -1.95
N GLU A 101 11.26 -4.34 -3.04
CA GLU A 101 12.35 -4.44 -4.01
C GLU A 101 12.41 -3.18 -4.88
N THR A 102 13.61 -2.63 -5.04
CA THR A 102 13.88 -1.50 -5.93
C THR A 102 15.10 -1.81 -6.78
N ILE A 103 15.41 -0.97 -7.75
CA ILE A 103 16.61 -1.11 -8.58
C ILE A 103 17.88 -1.06 -7.72
N GLY A 104 17.89 -0.23 -6.69
CA GLY A 104 19.05 -0.04 -5.81
C GLY A 104 19.10 -0.98 -4.61
N GLY A 105 18.20 -1.96 -4.50
CA GLY A 105 18.11 -2.85 -3.34
C GLY A 105 16.75 -2.74 -2.66
N SER A 106 16.61 -3.37 -1.50
CA SER A 106 15.34 -3.37 -0.77
C SER A 106 15.24 -2.18 0.19
N VAL A 107 14.02 -1.64 0.31
CA VAL A 107 13.69 -0.59 1.27
C VAL A 107 12.54 -1.08 2.14
N LYS A 108 12.70 -1.00 3.45
CA LYS A 108 11.64 -1.38 4.39
C LYS A 108 10.56 -0.30 4.38
N CYS A 109 9.33 -0.69 4.08
CA CYS A 109 8.21 0.23 3.96
C CYS A 109 6.99 -0.29 4.71
N TRP A 110 6.12 0.64 5.12
CA TRP A 110 4.75 0.30 5.47
C TRP A 110 3.98 0.00 4.19
N ILE A 111 3.08 -0.98 4.25
CA ILE A 111 2.19 -1.34 3.14
C ILE A 111 0.84 -1.76 3.71
N TYR A 112 -0.23 -1.46 3.00
CA TYR A 112 -1.58 -1.93 3.34
C TYR A 112 -1.91 -3.15 2.50
N LEU A 113 -2.05 -4.30 3.15
CA LEU A 113 -2.40 -5.56 2.50
C LEU A 113 -3.89 -5.87 2.69
N TYR A 114 -4.52 -6.37 1.65
CA TYR A 114 -5.92 -6.79 1.72
C TYR A 114 -6.06 -7.97 2.68
N ASN A 115 -7.04 -7.93 3.57
CA ASN A 115 -7.13 -8.84 4.71
C ASN A 115 -8.32 -9.81 4.66
N LEU A 116 -9.12 -9.76 3.61
CA LEU A 116 -10.30 -10.61 3.48
C LEU A 116 -10.08 -11.67 2.40
N PRO A 117 -10.96 -12.71 2.32
CA PRO A 117 -10.83 -13.71 1.25
C PRO A 117 -10.93 -13.09 -0.14
N VAL A 118 -10.14 -13.63 -1.07
CA VAL A 118 -10.08 -13.14 -2.44
C VAL A 118 -10.89 -13.98 -3.44
N ASN A 119 -11.64 -14.97 -2.96
CA ASN A 119 -12.45 -15.85 -3.80
C ASN A 119 -13.44 -15.02 -4.64
N GLY A 120 -13.42 -15.24 -5.93
CA GLY A 120 -14.32 -14.53 -6.85
C GLY A 120 -13.83 -13.16 -7.28
N LEU A 121 -12.69 -12.68 -6.76
CA LEU A 121 -12.12 -11.42 -7.18
C LEU A 121 -11.25 -11.58 -8.43
N LEU A 122 -11.22 -10.55 -9.26
CA LEU A 122 -10.47 -10.56 -10.51
C LEU A 122 -8.99 -10.25 -10.26
N LEU A 123 -8.12 -11.17 -10.68
CA LEU A 123 -6.67 -10.98 -10.59
C LEU A 123 -6.21 -9.94 -11.62
N ILE A 124 -5.44 -8.96 -11.18
CA ILE A 124 -4.78 -8.00 -12.07
C ILE A 124 -3.42 -8.60 -12.45
N GLU A 125 -3.35 -9.24 -13.59
CA GLU A 125 -2.19 -10.03 -14.00
C GLU A 125 -0.91 -9.19 -14.12
N SER A 126 -1.02 -7.94 -14.54
CA SER A 126 0.14 -7.04 -14.68
C SER A 126 0.73 -6.63 -13.33
N GLY A 127 -0.04 -6.74 -12.25
CA GLY A 127 0.37 -6.24 -10.94
C GLY A 127 0.38 -4.71 -10.84
N LYS A 128 -0.19 -4.02 -11.82
CA LYS A 128 -0.26 -2.55 -11.87
C LYS A 128 -1.71 -2.12 -11.91
N TYR A 129 -2.10 -1.32 -10.93
CA TYR A 129 -3.45 -0.77 -10.90
C TYR A 129 -3.53 0.45 -11.83
N LYS A 130 -4.55 0.47 -12.69
CA LYS A 130 -4.78 1.60 -13.60
C LYS A 130 -5.75 2.58 -12.94
N LEU A 131 -5.30 3.79 -12.79
CA LEU A 131 -6.09 4.89 -12.24
C LEU A 131 -7.05 5.49 -13.28
#